data_f317fc9187ee118f3b261465585784b6
#
_entry.id   f317fc9187ee118f3b261465585784b6
#
_cell.length_a   1.000
_cell.length_b   1.000
_cell.length_c   1.000
_cell.angle_alpha   90.00
_cell.angle_beta   90.00
_cell.angle_gamma   90.00
#
_symmetry.space_group_name_H-M   'P 1'
#
loop_
_entity.id
_entity.type
_entity.pdbx_description
1 polymer ?
#
loop_
_entity_poly.entity_id
_entity_poly.type
_entity_poly.pdbx_seq_one_letter_code
_entity_poly.pdbx_strand_id
1 'polypeptide(L)'
;MSEMTLKPNEKLDVRNILKDLDKYEPKRRGWTWRKPAPNLEMGPFTYHDVSEPLKQSVGLPPAKYFGDIDPQPLPVITTEIASGRFEDDIRRMRMAAWHGADHIMVIRHMGQSHIDGLMEGTPQGIGGVPITRKQVRAQRKALDLIEEEVGRPINYHSYVSGVAGPDVAVMFAEEGINGAHQDPQYNVLYRDINCVRSFVDACESKSIMAWAGMLQIDGAHNANATAREAWKVMPELIVQHAINSLFSERVGMKPENISLSTVPPTATPAPCVYTDLPYAVALRDICGRYKMRAQQNTKYICSSTREATVTHVLNMLISKLTSADIQSTITPDEGRNVPWHIYNIEAIDNAKQTLIGLDGLMEMVELKKDGPLREMARELKERACLFMEEIVEVGGYFNAVQEGFFVDSAKYPERNGDGIARKIEGGGLRLHL
;
A
#
# COMPACT_ATOMS: atom_id res chain seq x y z
N MET A 1 -16.12 29.19 -19.07
CA MET A 1 -16.55 27.78 -19.00
C MET A 1 -16.92 27.55 -17.55
N SER A 2 -18.11 27.02 -17.22
CA SER A 2 -18.44 26.71 -15.84
C SER A 2 -17.51 25.59 -15.39
N GLU A 3 -16.73 25.82 -14.33
CA GLU A 3 -15.95 24.78 -13.71
C GLU A 3 -16.89 23.64 -13.29
N MET A 4 -16.57 22.45 -13.73
CA MET A 4 -17.33 21.26 -13.34
C MET A 4 -17.10 21.02 -11.85
N THR A 5 -18.18 20.95 -11.08
CA THR A 5 -18.14 20.55 -9.68
C THR A 5 -19.00 19.32 -9.48
N LEU A 6 -18.55 18.41 -8.63
CA LEU A 6 -19.34 17.25 -8.23
C LEU A 6 -20.29 17.64 -7.10
N LYS A 7 -21.51 17.14 -7.17
CA LYS A 7 -22.50 17.33 -6.10
C LYS A 7 -22.80 15.99 -5.43
N PRO A 8 -22.88 15.94 -4.11
CA PRO A 8 -23.02 14.70 -3.34
C PRO A 8 -24.18 13.79 -3.78
N ASN A 9 -25.28 14.37 -4.21
CA ASN A 9 -26.48 13.63 -4.58
C ASN A 9 -26.60 13.37 -6.09
N GLU A 10 -25.63 13.79 -6.88
CA GLU A 10 -25.63 13.58 -8.32
C GLU A 10 -24.79 12.38 -8.71
N LYS A 11 -25.36 11.52 -9.54
CA LYS A 11 -24.65 10.38 -10.11
C LYS A 11 -23.51 10.88 -11.02
N LEU A 12 -22.31 10.35 -10.79
CA LEU A 12 -21.15 10.68 -11.61
C LEU A 12 -21.33 10.13 -13.05
N ASP A 13 -21.39 11.02 -14.02
CA ASP A 13 -21.28 10.65 -15.44
C ASP A 13 -19.82 10.75 -15.89
N VAL A 14 -19.17 9.60 -16.05
CA VAL A 14 -17.76 9.49 -16.43
C VAL A 14 -17.47 10.16 -17.79
N ARG A 15 -18.45 10.22 -18.69
CA ARG A 15 -18.30 10.92 -19.98
C ARG A 15 -18.01 12.41 -19.80
N ASN A 16 -18.48 13.03 -18.72
CA ASN A 16 -18.17 14.42 -18.41
C ASN A 16 -16.71 14.61 -17.95
N ILE A 17 -16.12 13.61 -17.30
CA ILE A 17 -14.68 13.62 -16.95
C ILE A 17 -13.82 13.62 -18.22
N LEU A 18 -14.26 12.93 -19.27
CA LEU A 18 -13.50 12.83 -20.53
C LEU A 18 -13.59 14.07 -21.40
N LYS A 19 -14.51 15.01 -21.10
CA LYS A 19 -14.63 16.26 -21.87
C LYS A 19 -13.43 17.17 -21.57
N ASP A 20 -12.92 17.82 -22.60
CA ASP A 20 -11.80 18.76 -22.52
C ASP A 20 -10.55 18.20 -21.80
N LEU A 21 -10.35 16.88 -21.89
CA LEU A 21 -9.26 16.18 -21.22
C LEU A 21 -7.89 16.67 -21.70
N ASP A 22 -7.77 17.07 -22.96
CA ASP A 22 -6.52 17.59 -23.54
C ASP A 22 -6.11 18.94 -22.95
N LYS A 23 -7.06 19.68 -22.36
CA LYS A 23 -6.82 20.98 -21.72
C LYS A 23 -6.65 20.88 -20.21
N TYR A 24 -6.82 19.68 -19.68
CA TYR A 24 -6.73 19.46 -18.23
C TYR A 24 -5.26 19.45 -17.79
N GLU A 25 -4.98 20.16 -16.70
CA GLU A 25 -3.72 20.13 -15.98
C GLU A 25 -3.95 19.69 -14.54
N PRO A 26 -3.14 18.76 -13.98
CA PRO A 26 -3.27 18.34 -12.61
C PRO A 26 -3.11 19.50 -11.62
N LYS A 27 -4.01 19.61 -10.64
CA LYS A 27 -3.97 20.67 -9.63
C LYS A 27 -2.73 20.63 -8.75
N ARG A 28 -2.22 19.44 -8.49
CA ARG A 28 -1.02 19.23 -7.68
C ARG A 28 -0.19 18.07 -8.18
N ARG A 29 1.09 18.17 -7.85
CA ARG A 29 2.09 17.13 -8.08
C ARG A 29 2.74 16.75 -6.75
N GLY A 30 3.40 15.60 -6.74
CA GLY A 30 4.06 15.07 -5.57
C GLY A 30 3.10 14.60 -4.48
N TRP A 31 3.69 14.10 -3.41
CA TRP A 31 2.96 13.55 -2.28
C TRP A 31 2.37 14.65 -1.40
N THR A 32 1.14 14.48 -0.98
CA THR A 32 0.45 15.41 -0.08
C THR A 32 -0.19 14.67 1.07
N TRP A 33 0.20 15.05 2.29
CA TRP A 33 -0.38 14.50 3.50
C TRP A 33 -1.72 15.13 3.85
N ARG A 34 -2.60 14.32 4.43
CA ARG A 34 -3.77 14.81 5.14
C ARG A 34 -3.30 15.69 6.29
N LYS A 35 -3.88 16.86 6.43
CA LYS A 35 -3.73 17.65 7.67
C LYS A 35 -4.62 17.01 8.73
N PRO A 36 -4.11 16.73 9.94
CA PRO A 36 -4.96 16.33 11.05
C PRO A 36 -6.07 17.35 11.23
N ALA A 37 -7.27 16.89 11.57
CA ALA A 37 -8.28 17.79 12.07
C ALA A 37 -7.73 18.51 13.33
N PRO A 38 -8.06 19.79 13.56
CA PRO A 38 -7.68 20.44 14.79
C PRO A 38 -8.15 19.55 15.95
N ASN A 39 -7.28 19.38 16.96
CA ASN A 39 -7.58 18.58 18.13
C ASN A 39 -8.96 18.97 18.66
N LEU A 40 -9.91 18.10 18.45
CA LEU A 40 -11.15 18.15 19.18
C LEU A 40 -10.77 17.69 20.58
N GLU A 41 -10.63 18.62 21.51
CA GLU A 41 -10.51 18.28 22.91
C GLU A 41 -11.77 17.48 23.28
N MET A 42 -11.61 16.17 23.32
CA MET A 42 -12.58 15.31 23.95
C MET A 42 -12.47 15.60 25.46
N GLY A 43 -13.27 16.53 25.94
CA GLY A 43 -13.33 16.86 27.37
C GLY A 43 -13.65 15.63 28.22
N PRO A 44 -13.49 15.73 29.54
CA PRO A 44 -13.84 14.63 30.42
C PRO A 44 -15.32 14.29 30.23
N PHE A 45 -15.57 13.05 29.80
CA PHE A 45 -16.93 12.54 29.71
C PHE A 45 -17.50 12.35 31.11
N THR A 46 -18.61 12.99 31.37
CA THR A 46 -19.47 12.53 32.46
C THR A 46 -20.39 11.44 31.96
N TYR A 47 -20.90 10.59 32.83
CA TYR A 47 -21.75 9.44 32.45
C TYR A 47 -22.99 9.87 31.62
N HIS A 48 -23.37 11.13 31.67
CA HIS A 48 -24.52 11.65 30.93
C HIS A 48 -24.15 12.57 29.76
N ASP A 49 -22.85 12.88 29.59
CA ASP A 49 -22.43 13.79 28.55
C ASP A 49 -21.89 12.99 27.35
N VAL A 50 -22.47 13.28 26.22
CA VAL A 50 -21.96 12.82 24.92
C VAL A 50 -21.10 13.94 24.36
N SER A 51 -19.88 13.65 23.94
CA SER A 51 -19.00 14.63 23.30
C SER A 51 -19.66 15.29 22.10
N GLU A 52 -19.32 16.53 21.80
CA GLU A 52 -19.85 17.20 20.62
C GLU A 52 -19.56 16.44 19.32
N PRO A 53 -18.35 15.89 19.07
CA PRO A 53 -18.14 15.04 17.91
C PRO A 53 -19.06 13.83 17.85
N LEU A 54 -19.35 13.20 18.98
CA LEU A 54 -20.23 12.05 19.02
C LEU A 54 -21.70 12.43 18.82
N LYS A 55 -22.16 13.55 19.36
CA LYS A 55 -23.50 14.10 19.09
C LYS A 55 -23.67 14.44 17.61
N GLN A 56 -22.64 15.01 17.01
CA GLN A 56 -22.66 15.40 15.61
C GLN A 56 -22.55 14.21 14.65
N SER A 57 -21.92 13.10 15.06
CA SER A 57 -21.81 11.89 14.23
C SER A 57 -23.10 11.06 14.21
N VAL A 58 -23.94 11.15 15.25
CA VAL A 58 -25.17 10.36 15.37
C VAL A 58 -26.28 10.92 14.50
N GLY A 59 -26.82 10.08 13.64
CA GLY A 59 -27.97 10.41 12.79
C GLY A 59 -27.65 11.22 11.53
N LEU A 60 -26.37 11.43 11.21
CA LEU A 60 -25.99 12.14 9.99
C LEU A 60 -25.90 11.20 8.79
N PRO A 61 -26.22 11.70 7.58
CA PRO A 61 -26.00 10.95 6.36
C PRO A 61 -24.52 10.59 6.18
N PRO A 62 -24.20 9.35 5.86
CA PRO A 62 -22.85 8.82 6.04
C PRO A 62 -21.77 9.60 5.29
N ALA A 63 -21.83 9.79 4.06
CA ALA A 63 -20.64 10.12 3.30
C ALA A 63 -20.16 11.58 3.41
N LYS A 64 -21.06 12.54 3.37
CA LYS A 64 -20.69 13.97 3.24
C LYS A 64 -20.05 14.55 4.49
N TYR A 65 -20.38 14.03 5.64
CA TYR A 65 -20.08 14.66 6.93
C TYR A 65 -18.98 13.96 7.73
N PHE A 66 -18.53 12.78 7.27
CA PHE A 66 -17.48 12.04 7.96
C PHE A 66 -16.17 12.83 8.09
N GLY A 67 -15.81 13.59 7.08
CA GLY A 67 -14.63 14.45 7.11
C GLY A 67 -14.74 15.65 8.03
N ASP A 68 -15.98 16.15 8.26
CA ASP A 68 -16.23 17.39 8.97
C ASP A 68 -16.56 17.17 10.46
N ILE A 69 -17.04 15.99 10.81
CA ILE A 69 -17.62 15.70 12.11
C ILE A 69 -16.77 14.74 12.93
N ASP A 70 -16.34 13.64 12.30
CA ASP A 70 -15.53 12.66 13.00
C ASP A 70 -14.08 13.11 13.11
N PRO A 71 -13.41 12.84 14.24
CA PRO A 71 -11.97 13.03 14.34
C PRO A 71 -11.28 12.34 13.16
N GLN A 72 -10.32 13.02 12.55
CA GLN A 72 -9.61 12.44 11.42
C GLN A 72 -8.50 11.53 11.96
N PRO A 73 -8.57 10.22 11.68
CA PRO A 73 -7.55 9.31 12.17
C PRO A 73 -6.20 9.58 11.52
N LEU A 74 -5.14 9.37 12.27
CA LEU A 74 -3.81 9.13 11.77
C LEU A 74 -3.55 7.63 11.94
N PRO A 75 -2.98 6.98 11.02
CA PRO A 75 -2.33 7.36 9.76
C PRO A 75 -3.29 7.69 8.60
N VAL A 76 -2.70 8.07 7.47
CA VAL A 76 -3.42 8.23 6.19
C VAL A 76 -4.03 6.90 5.76
N ILE A 77 -5.32 6.88 5.47
CA ILE A 77 -6.02 5.67 5.04
C ILE A 77 -5.83 5.46 3.54
N THR A 78 -5.29 4.31 3.19
CA THR A 78 -5.10 3.86 1.80
C THR A 78 -6.08 2.75 1.46
N THR A 79 -6.68 2.80 0.29
CA THR A 79 -7.42 1.67 -0.27
C THR A 79 -6.88 1.28 -1.64
N GLU A 80 -7.06 0.02 -2.01
CA GLU A 80 -6.66 -0.53 -3.30
C GLU A 80 -7.89 -0.79 -4.17
N ILE A 81 -7.85 -0.27 -5.39
CA ILE A 81 -8.93 -0.40 -6.38
C ILE A 81 -8.38 -1.12 -7.61
N ALA A 82 -9.05 -2.16 -8.04
CA ALA A 82 -8.58 -3.04 -9.10
C ALA A 82 -9.71 -3.65 -9.93
N SER A 83 -10.64 -2.83 -10.44
CA SER A 83 -11.74 -3.38 -11.24
C SER A 83 -11.34 -3.78 -12.66
N GLY A 84 -10.23 -3.24 -13.17
CA GLY A 84 -9.83 -3.41 -14.57
C GLY A 84 -10.69 -2.60 -15.56
N ARG A 85 -11.65 -1.85 -15.06
CA ARG A 85 -12.53 -0.97 -15.86
C ARG A 85 -12.40 0.46 -15.36
N PHE A 86 -11.78 1.31 -16.12
CA PHE A 86 -11.44 2.63 -15.65
C PHE A 86 -12.68 3.48 -15.24
N GLU A 87 -13.81 3.31 -15.88
CA GLU A 87 -15.05 4.01 -15.50
C GLU A 87 -15.61 3.53 -14.15
N ASP A 88 -15.49 2.23 -13.87
CA ASP A 88 -15.85 1.68 -12.57
C ASP A 88 -14.87 2.11 -11.50
N ASP A 89 -13.57 2.17 -11.82
CA ASP A 89 -12.55 2.64 -10.90
C ASP A 89 -12.78 4.09 -10.50
N ILE A 90 -13.14 4.97 -11.43
CA ILE A 90 -13.49 6.37 -11.11
C ILE A 90 -14.67 6.44 -10.12
N ARG A 91 -15.72 5.64 -10.33
CA ARG A 91 -16.86 5.59 -9.41
C ARG A 91 -16.45 5.06 -8.03
N ARG A 92 -15.61 4.02 -8.00
CA ARG A 92 -15.08 3.43 -6.75
C ARG A 92 -14.19 4.41 -6.02
N MET A 93 -13.35 5.18 -6.71
CA MET A 93 -12.53 6.25 -6.12
C MET A 93 -13.38 7.27 -5.38
N ARG A 94 -14.48 7.72 -6.00
CA ARG A 94 -15.40 8.69 -5.37
C ARG A 94 -16.00 8.13 -4.08
N MET A 95 -16.51 6.90 -4.12
CA MET A 95 -17.09 6.26 -2.93
C MET A 95 -16.02 6.01 -1.85
N ALA A 96 -14.85 5.57 -2.22
CA ALA A 96 -13.75 5.36 -1.29
C ALA A 96 -13.35 6.67 -0.58
N ALA A 97 -13.26 7.76 -1.32
CA ALA A 97 -12.97 9.08 -0.76
C ALA A 97 -14.08 9.54 0.19
N TRP A 98 -15.34 9.34 -0.14
CA TRP A 98 -16.46 9.67 0.73
C TRP A 98 -16.43 8.91 2.06
N HIS A 99 -15.98 7.65 2.04
CA HIS A 99 -15.83 6.82 3.24
C HIS A 99 -14.55 7.07 4.03
N GLY A 100 -13.65 7.92 3.52
CA GLY A 100 -12.48 8.37 4.29
C GLY A 100 -11.13 7.94 3.75
N ALA A 101 -11.05 7.32 2.57
CA ALA A 101 -9.77 7.07 1.92
C ALA A 101 -9.13 8.38 1.47
N ASP A 102 -7.86 8.58 1.83
CA ASP A 102 -7.07 9.77 1.47
C ASP A 102 -6.02 9.46 0.42
N HIS A 103 -5.77 8.18 0.20
CA HIS A 103 -4.79 7.66 -0.71
C HIS A 103 -5.39 6.47 -1.43
N ILE A 104 -5.53 6.59 -2.75
CA ILE A 104 -6.15 5.57 -3.57
C ILE A 104 -5.11 4.97 -4.49
N MET A 105 -4.89 3.68 -4.33
CA MET A 105 -4.01 2.87 -5.17
C MET A 105 -4.83 2.19 -6.24
N VAL A 106 -4.54 2.48 -7.50
CA VAL A 106 -5.13 1.77 -8.62
C VAL A 106 -4.15 0.73 -9.11
N ILE A 107 -4.51 -0.53 -8.90
CA ILE A 107 -3.70 -1.68 -9.26
C ILE A 107 -4.21 -2.32 -10.55
N ARG A 108 -3.38 -3.17 -11.16
CA ARG A 108 -3.70 -3.99 -12.34
C ARG A 108 -3.96 -3.24 -13.65
N HIS A 109 -3.55 -1.97 -13.71
CA HIS A 109 -3.58 -1.19 -14.95
C HIS A 109 -2.19 -0.91 -15.52
N MET A 110 -1.13 -1.47 -14.92
CA MET A 110 0.23 -1.01 -15.09
C MET A 110 1.15 -2.06 -15.68
N GLY A 111 2.41 -1.70 -15.87
CA GLY A 111 3.44 -2.58 -16.40
C GLY A 111 3.56 -3.92 -15.67
N GLN A 112 3.33 -3.94 -14.36
CA GLN A 112 3.29 -5.16 -13.57
C GLN A 112 2.18 -6.10 -14.01
N SER A 113 0.95 -5.60 -14.13
CA SER A 113 -0.19 -6.39 -14.62
C SER A 113 -0.06 -6.74 -16.09
N HIS A 114 0.61 -5.91 -16.85
CA HIS A 114 0.90 -6.18 -18.25
C HIS A 114 1.80 -7.40 -18.41
N ILE A 115 2.84 -7.53 -17.58
CA ILE A 115 3.69 -8.73 -17.58
C ILE A 115 2.89 -9.96 -17.20
N ASP A 116 2.07 -9.88 -16.14
CA ASP A 116 1.23 -11.01 -15.75
C ASP A 116 0.33 -11.47 -16.88
N GLY A 117 -0.26 -10.51 -17.60
CA GLY A 117 -1.09 -10.80 -18.76
C GLY A 117 -0.33 -11.39 -19.94
N LEU A 118 0.90 -10.92 -20.17
CA LEU A 118 1.74 -11.39 -21.29
C LEU A 118 2.38 -12.76 -21.05
N MET A 119 2.85 -13.00 -19.82
CA MET A 119 3.64 -14.19 -19.50
C MET A 119 2.78 -15.37 -19.06
N GLU A 120 1.88 -15.16 -18.14
CA GLU A 120 1.17 -16.25 -17.46
C GLU A 120 -0.36 -16.14 -17.62
N GLY A 121 -0.87 -14.98 -18.03
CA GLY A 121 -2.25 -14.65 -17.78
C GLY A 121 -2.53 -14.50 -16.28
N THR A 122 -3.63 -13.90 -15.92
CA THR A 122 -4.07 -13.91 -14.54
C THR A 122 -5.41 -14.62 -14.42
N PRO A 123 -5.62 -15.48 -13.41
CA PRO A 123 -6.92 -16.12 -13.18
C PRO A 123 -8.04 -15.12 -12.98
N GLN A 124 -7.69 -13.90 -12.65
CA GLN A 124 -8.62 -12.80 -12.44
C GLN A 124 -9.07 -12.12 -13.73
N GLY A 125 -8.50 -12.49 -14.87
CA GLY A 125 -8.87 -11.97 -16.18
C GLY A 125 -8.61 -10.48 -16.39
N ILE A 126 -7.86 -9.84 -15.48
CA ILE A 126 -7.67 -8.40 -15.46
C ILE A 126 -6.22 -8.01 -15.72
N GLY A 127 -5.34 -8.97 -15.66
CA GLY A 127 -3.94 -8.73 -15.99
C GLY A 127 -3.82 -8.30 -17.45
N GLY A 128 -2.98 -7.32 -17.70
CA GLY A 128 -2.66 -6.92 -19.05
C GLY A 128 -3.59 -5.89 -19.68
N VAL A 129 -4.40 -5.19 -18.91
CA VAL A 129 -5.02 -3.96 -19.44
C VAL A 129 -3.93 -2.89 -19.53
N PRO A 130 -3.49 -2.50 -20.74
CA PRO A 130 -2.47 -1.48 -20.89
C PRO A 130 -2.97 -0.18 -20.27
N ILE A 131 -2.14 0.45 -19.45
CA ILE A 131 -2.45 1.79 -19.02
C ILE A 131 -2.17 2.77 -20.16
N THR A 132 -3.08 3.67 -20.36
CA THR A 132 -2.88 4.77 -21.31
C THR A 132 -2.81 6.11 -20.57
N ARG A 133 -2.05 7.03 -21.10
CA ARG A 133 -2.00 8.40 -20.59
C ARG A 133 -3.39 9.00 -20.42
N LYS A 134 -4.30 8.73 -21.36
CA LYS A 134 -5.69 9.20 -21.31
C LYS A 134 -6.44 8.68 -20.08
N GLN A 135 -6.24 7.42 -19.72
CA GLN A 135 -6.86 6.83 -18.52
C GLN A 135 -6.31 7.46 -17.24
N VAL A 136 -4.99 7.57 -17.14
CA VAL A 136 -4.32 8.20 -15.98
C VAL A 136 -4.79 9.63 -15.80
N ARG A 137 -4.81 10.39 -16.89
CA ARG A 137 -5.28 11.80 -16.92
C ARG A 137 -6.74 11.91 -16.49
N ALA A 138 -7.61 11.03 -16.98
CA ALA A 138 -9.02 11.01 -16.62
C ALA A 138 -9.22 10.66 -15.13
N GLN A 139 -8.48 9.68 -14.60
CA GLN A 139 -8.54 9.30 -13.20
C GLN A 139 -8.01 10.44 -12.31
N ARG A 140 -6.90 11.09 -12.67
CA ARG A 140 -6.39 12.24 -11.89
C ARG A 140 -7.38 13.41 -11.91
N LYS A 141 -7.93 13.74 -13.07
CA LYS A 141 -8.98 14.78 -13.18
C LYS A 141 -10.20 14.46 -12.31
N ALA A 142 -10.62 13.19 -12.29
CA ALA A 142 -11.72 12.77 -11.43
C ALA A 142 -11.39 12.96 -9.95
N LEU A 143 -10.16 12.60 -9.53
CA LEU A 143 -9.73 12.78 -8.15
C LEU A 143 -9.62 14.27 -7.76
N ASP A 144 -9.19 15.16 -8.65
CA ASP A 144 -9.17 16.60 -8.38
C ASP A 144 -10.59 17.15 -8.11
N LEU A 145 -11.59 16.64 -8.82
CA LEU A 145 -12.99 17.00 -8.58
C LEU A 145 -13.54 16.38 -7.28
N ILE A 146 -13.10 15.15 -6.96
CA ILE A 146 -13.47 14.46 -5.73
C ILE A 146 -12.85 15.16 -4.52
N GLU A 147 -11.61 15.66 -4.63
CA GLU A 147 -10.96 16.44 -3.59
C GLU A 147 -11.77 17.68 -3.22
N GLU A 148 -12.30 18.39 -4.22
CA GLU A 148 -13.18 19.54 -4.01
C GLU A 148 -14.48 19.13 -3.31
N GLU A 149 -15.05 18.02 -3.74
CA GLU A 149 -16.30 17.51 -3.15
C GLU A 149 -16.15 17.10 -1.69
N VAL A 150 -15.06 16.41 -1.33
CA VAL A 150 -14.83 15.92 0.04
C VAL A 150 -14.04 16.90 0.92
N GLY A 151 -13.53 17.99 0.36
CA GLY A 151 -12.84 19.05 1.10
C GLY A 151 -11.43 18.67 1.59
N ARG A 152 -10.81 17.64 1.04
CA ARG A 152 -9.46 17.20 1.45
C ARG A 152 -8.65 16.62 0.30
N PRO A 153 -7.30 16.59 0.42
CA PRO A 153 -6.43 15.98 -0.57
C PRO A 153 -6.68 14.47 -0.71
N ILE A 154 -6.72 13.99 -1.96
CA ILE A 154 -6.74 12.56 -2.28
C ILE A 154 -5.51 12.23 -3.12
N ASN A 155 -4.59 11.46 -2.58
CA ASN A 155 -3.42 11.01 -3.30
C ASN A 155 -3.76 9.87 -4.24
N TYR A 156 -3.20 9.95 -5.44
CA TYR A 156 -3.33 8.91 -6.47
C TYR A 156 -2.03 8.13 -6.56
N HIS A 157 -2.11 6.82 -6.41
CA HIS A 157 -0.97 5.93 -6.40
C HIS A 157 -1.15 4.81 -7.42
N SER A 158 -0.05 4.34 -8.00
CA SER A 158 -0.06 3.19 -8.88
C SER A 158 1.28 2.45 -8.89
N TYR A 159 1.60 1.73 -9.95
CA TYR A 159 2.78 0.87 -10.02
C TYR A 159 3.62 1.23 -11.25
N VAL A 160 4.91 1.41 -11.04
CA VAL A 160 5.92 1.55 -12.10
C VAL A 160 6.87 0.35 -12.15
N SER A 161 6.67 -0.63 -11.27
CA SER A 161 7.39 -1.91 -11.33
C SER A 161 6.97 -2.68 -12.58
N GLY A 162 7.88 -3.47 -13.12
CA GLY A 162 7.61 -4.30 -14.29
C GLY A 162 8.34 -3.80 -15.53
N VAL A 163 7.78 -4.07 -16.69
CA VAL A 163 8.34 -3.66 -17.99
C VAL A 163 8.02 -2.18 -18.26
N ALA A 164 8.96 -1.48 -18.91
CA ALA A 164 8.81 -0.06 -19.26
C ALA A 164 8.62 0.87 -18.04
N GLY A 165 9.20 0.52 -16.90
CA GLY A 165 9.13 1.32 -15.69
C GLY A 165 9.50 2.79 -15.88
N PRO A 166 10.63 3.14 -16.52
CA PRO A 166 11.02 4.53 -16.78
C PRO A 166 9.99 5.31 -17.57
N ASP A 167 9.47 4.75 -18.67
CA ASP A 167 8.45 5.41 -19.50
C ASP A 167 7.16 5.66 -18.73
N VAL A 168 6.75 4.68 -17.92
CA VAL A 168 5.57 4.80 -17.04
C VAL A 168 5.81 5.85 -15.96
N ALA A 169 7.00 5.92 -15.39
CA ALA A 169 7.36 6.92 -14.37
C ALA A 169 7.28 8.36 -14.94
N VAL A 170 7.77 8.57 -16.16
CA VAL A 170 7.63 9.87 -16.86
C VAL A 170 6.17 10.22 -17.04
N MET A 171 5.37 9.29 -17.56
CA MET A 171 3.94 9.50 -17.74
C MET A 171 3.25 9.87 -16.42
N PHE A 172 3.57 9.18 -15.34
CA PHE A 172 3.00 9.45 -14.02
C PHE A 172 3.39 10.82 -13.48
N ALA A 173 4.66 11.19 -13.64
CA ALA A 173 5.14 12.51 -13.22
C ALA A 173 4.42 13.63 -13.98
N GLU A 174 4.21 13.47 -15.29
CA GLU A 174 3.51 14.45 -16.11
C GLU A 174 2.01 14.53 -15.80
N GLU A 175 1.36 13.41 -15.54
CA GLU A 175 -0.09 13.33 -15.28
C GLU A 175 -0.46 13.54 -13.79
N GLY A 176 0.49 13.88 -12.93
CA GLY A 176 0.23 14.26 -11.54
C GLY A 176 -0.12 13.08 -10.61
N ILE A 177 0.42 11.91 -10.87
CA ILE A 177 0.37 10.79 -9.90
C ILE A 177 1.26 11.13 -8.69
N ASN A 178 0.73 10.90 -7.50
CA ASN A 178 1.36 11.32 -6.25
C ASN A 178 2.35 10.30 -5.70
N GLY A 179 2.25 9.04 -6.08
CA GLY A 179 3.15 8.00 -5.63
C GLY A 179 3.07 6.74 -6.47
N ALA A 180 4.07 5.88 -6.34
CA ALA A 180 4.10 4.60 -7.04
C ALA A 180 4.91 3.54 -6.29
N HIS A 181 4.59 2.28 -6.54
CA HIS A 181 5.47 1.16 -6.22
C HIS A 181 6.54 1.03 -7.28
N GLN A 182 7.79 0.88 -6.83
CA GLN A 182 8.91 0.51 -7.69
C GLN A 182 9.85 -0.42 -6.91
N ASP A 183 9.73 -1.71 -7.19
CA ASP A 183 10.36 -2.77 -6.43
C ASP A 183 11.13 -3.72 -7.35
N PRO A 184 12.43 -3.51 -7.59
CA PRO A 184 13.21 -4.40 -8.44
C PRO A 184 13.27 -5.83 -7.88
N GLN A 185 13.32 -5.98 -6.57
CA GLN A 185 13.30 -7.31 -5.94
C GLN A 185 12.01 -8.06 -6.24
N TYR A 186 10.89 -7.37 -6.25
CA TYR A 186 9.61 -7.97 -6.60
C TYR A 186 9.59 -8.46 -8.04
N ASN A 187 10.14 -7.68 -8.96
CA ASN A 187 10.30 -8.09 -10.35
C ASN A 187 11.13 -9.37 -10.48
N VAL A 188 12.25 -9.43 -9.77
CA VAL A 188 13.18 -10.57 -9.82
C VAL A 188 12.59 -11.82 -9.16
N LEU A 189 12.14 -11.69 -7.92
CA LEU A 189 11.76 -12.84 -7.08
C LEU A 189 10.34 -13.34 -7.34
N TYR A 190 9.47 -12.46 -7.81
CA TYR A 190 8.06 -12.79 -7.99
C TYR A 190 7.65 -12.90 -9.47
N ARG A 191 8.22 -12.05 -10.33
CA ARG A 191 7.87 -11.95 -11.74
C ARG A 191 8.86 -12.62 -12.68
N ASP A 192 9.96 -13.10 -12.14
CA ASP A 192 11.01 -13.77 -12.91
C ASP A 192 11.65 -12.90 -14.01
N ILE A 193 11.68 -11.59 -13.77
CA ILE A 193 12.28 -10.63 -14.69
C ILE A 193 13.79 -10.58 -14.44
N ASN A 194 14.56 -10.40 -15.51
CA ASN A 194 16.02 -10.29 -15.43
C ASN A 194 16.46 -9.29 -14.35
N CYS A 195 17.38 -9.73 -13.51
CA CYS A 195 17.84 -8.99 -12.33
C CYS A 195 18.48 -7.64 -12.69
N VAL A 196 19.43 -7.65 -13.64
CA VAL A 196 20.12 -6.44 -14.07
C VAL A 196 19.14 -5.45 -14.67
N ARG A 197 18.27 -5.90 -15.56
CA ARG A 197 17.24 -5.06 -16.18
C ARG A 197 16.32 -4.44 -15.14
N SER A 198 15.86 -5.24 -14.18
CA SER A 198 14.96 -4.76 -13.11
C SER A 198 15.59 -3.65 -12.28
N PHE A 199 16.86 -3.76 -11.94
CA PHE A 199 17.55 -2.74 -11.15
C PHE A 199 17.92 -1.50 -11.96
N VAL A 200 18.28 -1.64 -13.24
CA VAL A 200 18.51 -0.49 -14.13
C VAL A 200 17.22 0.31 -14.32
N ASP A 201 16.14 -0.36 -14.69
CA ASP A 201 14.84 0.30 -14.89
C ASP A 201 14.35 0.94 -13.57
N ALA A 202 14.60 0.30 -12.43
CA ALA A 202 14.26 0.87 -11.13
C ALA A 202 15.08 2.12 -10.80
N CYS A 203 16.37 2.13 -11.13
CA CYS A 203 17.23 3.30 -10.94
C CYS A 203 16.66 4.52 -11.67
N GLU A 204 16.36 4.38 -12.94
CA GLU A 204 15.77 5.45 -13.76
C GLU A 204 14.39 5.86 -13.28
N SER A 205 13.50 4.89 -13.03
CA SER A 205 12.15 5.16 -12.55
C SER A 205 12.15 5.93 -11.23
N LYS A 206 12.95 5.48 -10.25
CA LYS A 206 13.06 6.12 -8.93
C LYS A 206 13.66 7.52 -9.02
N SER A 207 14.61 7.75 -9.93
CA SER A 207 15.19 9.08 -10.18
C SER A 207 14.13 10.05 -10.72
N ILE A 208 13.28 9.58 -11.63
CA ILE A 208 12.13 10.35 -12.15
C ILE A 208 11.12 10.63 -11.03
N MET A 209 10.79 9.63 -10.23
CA MET A 209 9.90 9.78 -9.08
C MET A 209 10.46 10.79 -8.06
N ALA A 210 11.75 10.74 -7.78
CA ALA A 210 12.44 11.68 -6.89
C ALA A 210 12.35 13.12 -7.41
N TRP A 211 12.59 13.32 -8.70
CA TRP A 211 12.46 14.62 -9.35
C TRP A 211 11.03 15.16 -9.28
N ALA A 212 10.04 14.31 -9.47
CA ALA A 212 8.63 14.68 -9.40
C ALA A 212 8.08 14.82 -7.96
N GLY A 213 8.87 14.51 -6.93
CA GLY A 213 8.43 14.53 -5.53
C GLY A 213 7.39 13.46 -5.20
N MET A 214 7.38 12.36 -5.93
CA MET A 214 6.44 11.25 -5.71
C MET A 214 6.84 10.41 -4.50
N LEU A 215 5.84 9.82 -3.85
CA LEU A 215 6.06 8.82 -2.81
C LEU A 215 6.41 7.47 -3.44
N GLN A 216 7.48 6.86 -2.97
CA GLN A 216 7.75 5.43 -3.17
C GLN A 216 7.10 4.65 -2.05
N ILE A 217 6.17 3.77 -2.35
CA ILE A 217 5.77 2.71 -1.42
C ILE A 217 6.51 1.44 -1.78
N ASP A 218 7.13 0.85 -0.77
CA ASP A 218 7.88 -0.38 -0.92
C ASP A 218 6.95 -1.59 -0.90
N GLY A 219 6.96 -2.35 -1.97
CA GLY A 219 6.29 -3.64 -2.12
C GLY A 219 7.24 -4.83 -2.10
N ALA A 220 8.49 -4.64 -1.72
CA ALA A 220 9.53 -5.69 -1.72
C ALA A 220 9.13 -6.94 -0.91
N HIS A 221 8.33 -6.77 0.13
CA HIS A 221 7.74 -7.85 0.92
C HIS A 221 6.87 -8.81 0.08
N ASN A 222 6.26 -8.35 -1.00
CA ASN A 222 5.35 -9.18 -1.79
C ASN A 222 6.03 -10.42 -2.36
N ALA A 223 7.33 -10.38 -2.57
CA ALA A 223 8.09 -11.55 -3.00
C ALA A 223 8.03 -12.71 -1.98
N ASN A 224 7.96 -12.38 -0.70
CA ASN A 224 8.00 -13.35 0.40
C ASN A 224 6.73 -13.35 1.26
N ALA A 225 6.16 -12.17 1.55
CA ALA A 225 5.04 -12.04 2.47
C ALA A 225 3.74 -12.68 1.99
N THR A 226 3.59 -12.89 0.69
CA THR A 226 2.49 -13.67 0.14
C THR A 226 2.70 -15.18 0.28
N ALA A 227 3.88 -15.64 0.74
CA ALA A 227 4.10 -17.01 1.13
C ALA A 227 3.39 -17.32 2.47
N ARG A 228 2.72 -18.48 2.60
CA ARG A 228 1.98 -18.86 3.82
C ARG A 228 2.81 -18.85 5.09
N GLU A 229 4.12 -18.97 4.95
CA GLU A 229 5.06 -19.09 6.07
C GLU A 229 5.95 -17.85 6.22
N ALA A 230 5.40 -16.66 5.95
CA ALA A 230 6.14 -15.41 6.02
C ALA A 230 6.79 -15.17 7.40
N TRP A 231 6.21 -15.72 8.47
CA TRP A 231 6.81 -15.67 9.81
C TRP A 231 8.17 -16.41 9.93
N LYS A 232 8.48 -17.32 9.01
CA LYS A 232 9.78 -18.02 8.97
C LYS A 232 10.87 -17.21 8.28
N VAL A 233 10.49 -16.18 7.55
CA VAL A 233 11.38 -15.36 6.69
C VAL A 233 11.33 -13.88 7.04
N MET A 234 11.05 -13.53 8.29
CA MET A 234 11.01 -12.14 8.73
C MET A 234 12.35 -11.41 8.59
N PRO A 235 13.52 -12.02 8.89
CA PRO A 235 14.81 -11.37 8.65
C PRO A 235 15.02 -11.01 7.16
N GLU A 236 14.66 -11.92 6.26
CA GLU A 236 14.74 -11.70 4.81
C GLU A 236 13.81 -10.57 4.36
N LEU A 237 12.62 -10.45 4.95
CA LEU A 237 11.71 -9.33 4.68
C LEU A 237 12.34 -7.99 5.11
N ILE A 238 12.97 -7.94 6.28
CA ILE A 238 13.68 -6.76 6.78
C ILE A 238 14.80 -6.36 5.80
N VAL A 239 15.59 -7.33 5.35
CA VAL A 239 16.68 -7.10 4.39
C VAL A 239 16.16 -6.59 3.05
N GLN A 240 15.06 -7.15 2.53
CA GLN A 240 14.43 -6.68 1.31
C GLN A 240 14.01 -5.20 1.40
N HIS A 241 13.38 -4.83 2.51
CA HIS A 241 13.00 -3.44 2.77
C HIS A 241 14.23 -2.52 2.88
N ALA A 242 15.26 -2.95 3.59
CA ALA A 242 16.48 -2.18 3.76
C ALA A 242 17.18 -1.93 2.40
N ILE A 243 17.32 -2.96 1.58
CA ILE A 243 17.94 -2.84 0.24
C ILE A 243 17.12 -1.87 -0.63
N ASN A 244 15.81 -2.03 -0.69
CA ASN A 244 14.98 -1.19 -1.57
C ASN A 244 14.95 0.28 -1.11
N SER A 245 14.89 0.52 0.19
CA SER A 245 14.85 1.88 0.75
C SER A 245 16.19 2.61 0.56
N LEU A 246 17.29 1.94 0.85
CA LEU A 246 18.63 2.49 0.63
C LEU A 246 18.90 2.74 -0.85
N PHE A 247 18.42 1.86 -1.71
CA PHE A 247 18.51 2.06 -3.15
C PHE A 247 17.72 3.29 -3.60
N SER A 248 16.50 3.47 -3.11
CA SER A 248 15.67 4.64 -3.40
C SER A 248 16.33 5.94 -2.95
N GLU A 249 16.92 5.97 -1.75
CA GLU A 249 17.65 7.13 -1.24
C GLU A 249 18.91 7.42 -2.08
N ARG A 250 19.62 6.38 -2.50
CA ARG A 250 20.84 6.50 -3.28
C ARG A 250 20.63 7.11 -4.66
N VAL A 251 19.45 6.93 -5.25
CA VAL A 251 19.06 7.55 -6.53
C VAL A 251 18.40 8.93 -6.37
N GLY A 252 18.39 9.47 -5.16
CA GLY A 252 17.99 10.86 -4.88
C GLY A 252 16.59 11.03 -4.30
N MET A 253 15.90 9.97 -3.92
CA MET A 253 14.61 10.10 -3.21
C MET A 253 14.86 10.61 -1.78
N LYS A 254 14.04 11.53 -1.34
CA LYS A 254 14.10 12.02 0.04
C LYS A 254 13.50 10.98 1.00
N PRO A 255 14.07 10.80 2.21
CA PRO A 255 13.55 9.85 3.18
C PRO A 255 12.05 9.99 3.48
N GLU A 256 11.53 11.21 3.53
CA GLU A 256 10.11 11.48 3.73
C GLU A 256 9.20 11.03 2.58
N ASN A 257 9.78 10.74 1.42
CA ASN A 257 9.08 10.20 0.25
C ASN A 257 9.34 8.70 0.03
N ILE A 258 9.93 8.03 0.99
CA ILE A 258 10.13 6.58 0.99
C ILE A 258 9.25 5.97 2.08
N SER A 259 8.42 5.01 1.73
CA SER A 259 7.57 4.30 2.67
C SER A 259 7.77 2.80 2.57
N LEU A 260 8.05 2.16 3.68
CA LEU A 260 8.16 0.71 3.79
C LEU A 260 6.79 0.11 4.14
N SER A 261 6.51 -1.06 3.63
CA SER A 261 5.29 -1.79 3.99
C SER A 261 5.57 -2.79 5.11
N THR A 262 5.03 -2.52 6.28
CA THR A 262 4.95 -3.51 7.35
C THR A 262 3.78 -4.43 7.10
N VAL A 263 4.01 -5.50 6.35
CA VAL A 263 2.98 -6.53 6.18
C VAL A 263 3.04 -7.48 7.36
N PRO A 264 1.97 -7.61 8.15
CA PRO A 264 1.94 -8.58 9.23
C PRO A 264 2.17 -9.99 8.70
N PRO A 265 3.22 -10.71 9.15
CA PRO A 265 3.53 -12.05 8.65
C PRO A 265 2.52 -13.11 9.06
N THR A 266 1.68 -12.83 10.07
CA THR A 266 0.70 -13.76 10.59
C THR A 266 -0.74 -13.19 10.58
N ALA A 267 -1.69 -14.06 10.82
CA ALA A 267 -3.10 -13.72 10.95
C ALA A 267 -3.80 -14.67 11.94
N THR A 268 -4.96 -14.29 12.44
CA THR A 268 -5.76 -15.18 13.29
C THR A 268 -6.05 -16.51 12.56
N PRO A 269 -6.07 -17.65 13.25
CA PRO A 269 -6.01 -17.84 14.70
C PRO A 269 -4.61 -17.86 15.34
N ALA A 270 -3.54 -17.56 14.58
CA ALA A 270 -2.21 -17.43 15.16
C ALA A 270 -2.16 -16.23 16.13
N PRO A 271 -1.26 -16.23 17.13
CA PRO A 271 -1.10 -15.11 18.06
C PRO A 271 -0.40 -13.92 17.40
N CYS A 272 -1.06 -13.32 16.38
CA CYS A 272 -0.46 -12.34 15.48
C CYS A 272 0.15 -11.13 16.22
N VAL A 273 -0.46 -10.65 17.29
CA VAL A 273 0.14 -9.53 18.06
C VAL A 273 1.49 -9.94 18.66
N TYR A 274 1.62 -11.19 19.14
CA TYR A 274 2.86 -11.70 19.72
C TYR A 274 3.98 -11.84 18.68
N THR A 275 3.65 -12.19 17.46
CA THR A 275 4.63 -12.43 16.38
C THR A 275 4.90 -11.17 15.55
N ASP A 276 3.86 -10.42 15.22
CA ASP A 276 3.94 -9.32 14.24
C ASP A 276 4.39 -8.00 14.89
N LEU A 277 4.08 -7.78 16.18
CA LEU A 277 4.52 -6.58 16.88
C LEU A 277 6.05 -6.49 17.02
N PRO A 278 6.78 -7.55 17.42
CA PRO A 278 8.25 -7.51 17.40
C PRO A 278 8.84 -7.25 16.01
N TYR A 279 8.25 -7.79 14.96
CA TYR A 279 8.66 -7.54 13.58
C TYR A 279 8.48 -6.07 13.20
N ALA A 280 7.32 -5.49 13.48
CA ALA A 280 7.05 -4.08 13.21
C ALA A 280 7.99 -3.15 14.01
N VAL A 281 8.28 -3.49 15.28
CA VAL A 281 9.25 -2.78 16.11
C VAL A 281 10.66 -2.88 15.53
N ALA A 282 11.11 -4.08 15.14
CA ALA A 282 12.41 -4.26 14.53
C ALA A 282 12.57 -3.44 13.25
N LEU A 283 11.54 -3.44 12.40
CA LEU A 283 11.54 -2.68 11.15
C LEU A 283 11.57 -1.16 11.42
N ARG A 284 10.80 -0.68 12.40
CA ARG A 284 10.80 0.73 12.81
C ARG A 284 12.15 1.16 13.40
N ASP A 285 12.78 0.29 14.20
CA ASP A 285 14.11 0.56 14.78
C ASP A 285 15.19 0.72 13.69
N ILE A 286 15.16 -0.10 12.66
CA ILE A 286 16.15 -0.07 11.57
C ILE A 286 15.85 1.06 10.58
N CYS A 287 14.58 1.27 10.25
CA CYS A 287 14.14 2.13 9.15
C CYS A 287 13.36 3.36 9.63
N GLY A 288 13.61 3.81 10.87
CA GLY A 288 12.83 4.87 11.53
C GLY A 288 12.80 6.23 10.81
N ARG A 289 13.73 6.48 9.89
CA ARG A 289 13.76 7.71 9.06
C ARG A 289 12.81 7.70 7.88
N TYR A 290 12.29 6.55 7.52
CA TYR A 290 11.32 6.39 6.43
C TYR A 290 9.89 6.32 6.98
N LYS A 291 8.93 6.55 6.12
CA LYS A 291 7.53 6.33 6.46
C LYS A 291 7.22 4.84 6.54
N MET A 292 6.23 4.51 7.35
CA MET A 292 5.72 3.15 7.49
C MET A 292 4.30 3.06 6.99
N ARG A 293 4.09 2.23 5.99
CA ARG A 293 2.76 1.78 5.56
C ARG A 293 2.44 0.47 6.25
N ALA A 294 1.56 0.50 7.22
CA ALA A 294 1.02 -0.71 7.80
C ALA A 294 -0.04 -1.30 6.87
N GLN A 295 0.12 -2.54 6.50
CA GLN A 295 -0.82 -3.27 5.65
C GLN A 295 -1.59 -4.29 6.47
N GLN A 296 -2.84 -4.52 6.12
CA GLN A 296 -3.62 -5.60 6.68
C GLN A 296 -3.23 -6.93 6.02
N ASN A 297 -3.28 -8.03 6.77
CA ASN A 297 -2.91 -9.33 6.23
C ASN A 297 -4.06 -9.92 5.40
N THR A 298 -3.76 -10.34 4.17
CA THR A 298 -4.74 -10.95 3.25
C THR A 298 -4.70 -12.47 3.21
N LYS A 299 -3.70 -13.09 3.83
CA LYS A 299 -3.29 -14.45 3.52
C LYS A 299 -4.23 -15.56 3.91
N TYR A 300 -4.84 -15.42 5.05
CA TYR A 300 -5.67 -16.47 5.64
C TYR A 300 -7.14 -16.10 5.59
N ILE A 301 -7.46 -15.04 4.88
CA ILE A 301 -8.80 -14.54 4.75
C ILE A 301 -9.51 -15.35 3.68
N CYS A 302 -10.22 -16.38 4.10
CA CYS A 302 -10.99 -17.25 3.23
C CYS A 302 -12.36 -16.62 2.89
N SER A 303 -12.36 -15.37 2.41
CA SER A 303 -13.59 -14.64 2.01
C SER A 303 -14.59 -14.39 3.14
N SER A 304 -14.19 -14.61 4.40
CA SER A 304 -15.00 -14.25 5.57
C SER A 304 -14.69 -12.82 5.99
N THR A 305 -15.62 -11.92 5.74
CA THR A 305 -15.49 -10.51 6.16
C THR A 305 -15.34 -10.39 7.68
N ARG A 306 -15.97 -11.28 8.44
CA ARG A 306 -15.88 -11.31 9.91
C ARG A 306 -14.47 -11.65 10.39
N GLU A 307 -13.87 -12.70 9.84
CA GLU A 307 -12.49 -13.09 10.17
C GLU A 307 -11.48 -12.02 9.73
N ALA A 308 -11.69 -11.46 8.55
CA ALA A 308 -10.94 -10.35 8.04
C ALA A 308 -10.97 -9.16 9.01
N THR A 309 -12.16 -8.75 9.44
CA THR A 309 -12.33 -7.62 10.37
C THR A 309 -11.56 -7.84 11.67
N VAL A 310 -11.65 -9.02 12.28
CA VAL A 310 -10.90 -9.34 13.51
C VAL A 310 -9.39 -9.22 13.29
N THR A 311 -8.88 -9.83 12.23
CA THR A 311 -7.46 -9.75 11.88
C THR A 311 -7.03 -8.31 11.62
N HIS A 312 -7.82 -7.56 10.88
CA HIS A 312 -7.51 -6.17 10.52
C HIS A 312 -7.51 -5.24 11.75
N VAL A 313 -8.43 -5.42 12.70
CA VAL A 313 -8.41 -4.69 13.98
C VAL A 313 -7.11 -4.93 14.75
N LEU A 314 -6.65 -6.17 14.84
CA LEU A 314 -5.37 -6.49 15.48
C LEU A 314 -4.17 -5.91 14.72
N ASN A 315 -4.21 -5.93 13.40
CA ASN A 315 -3.16 -5.27 12.59
C ASN A 315 -3.14 -3.74 12.81
N MET A 316 -4.31 -3.11 12.91
CA MET A 316 -4.39 -1.67 13.19
C MET A 316 -3.94 -1.31 14.60
N LEU A 317 -4.16 -2.17 15.58
CA LEU A 317 -3.58 -2.02 16.90
C LEU A 317 -2.04 -1.98 16.83
N ILE A 318 -1.43 -2.91 16.10
CA ILE A 318 0.03 -2.92 15.86
C ILE A 318 0.47 -1.63 15.15
N SER A 319 -0.29 -1.17 14.16
CA SER A 319 -0.02 0.09 13.45
C SER A 319 0.02 1.29 14.40
N LYS A 320 -0.93 1.39 15.32
CA LYS A 320 -0.95 2.46 16.34
C LYS A 320 0.21 2.34 17.30
N LEU A 321 0.49 1.14 17.81
CA LEU A 321 1.59 0.88 18.74
C LEU A 321 2.98 1.15 18.14
N THR A 322 3.12 1.11 16.83
CA THR A 322 4.37 1.35 16.10
C THR A 322 4.38 2.64 15.27
N SER A 323 3.38 3.49 15.47
CA SER A 323 3.27 4.81 14.84
C SER A 323 3.36 4.75 13.31
N ALA A 324 2.56 3.90 12.68
CA ALA A 324 2.47 3.84 11.23
C ALA A 324 1.99 5.17 10.62
N ASP A 325 2.56 5.55 9.49
CA ASP A 325 2.21 6.80 8.78
C ASP A 325 1.05 6.60 7.80
N ILE A 326 0.95 5.40 7.25
CA ILE A 326 -0.07 5.00 6.27
C ILE A 326 -0.70 3.70 6.72
N GLN A 327 -2.03 3.63 6.73
CA GLN A 327 -2.78 2.41 6.98
C GLN A 327 -3.44 1.93 5.68
N SER A 328 -2.99 0.81 5.18
CA SER A 328 -3.60 0.17 4.02
C SER A 328 -4.78 -0.68 4.43
N THR A 329 -5.91 -0.44 3.79
CA THR A 329 -7.11 -1.26 3.94
C THR A 329 -7.12 -2.32 2.85
N ILE A 330 -7.24 -3.57 3.25
CA ILE A 330 -7.21 -4.72 2.34
C ILE A 330 -8.52 -5.47 2.45
N THR A 331 -9.05 -5.89 1.33
CA THR A 331 -10.30 -6.66 1.29
C THR A 331 -10.06 -8.15 1.51
N PRO A 332 -11.06 -8.92 1.95
CA PRO A 332 -10.93 -10.37 2.16
C PRO A 332 -10.55 -11.15 0.90
N ASP A 333 -10.86 -10.62 -0.26
CA ASP A 333 -10.67 -11.26 -1.57
C ASP A 333 -9.50 -10.68 -2.36
N GLU A 334 -8.80 -9.70 -1.82
CA GLU A 334 -7.68 -9.08 -2.48
C GLU A 334 -6.49 -10.05 -2.63
N GLY A 335 -5.75 -9.89 -3.72
CA GLY A 335 -4.66 -10.79 -4.08
C GLY A 335 -5.11 -12.08 -4.77
N ARG A 336 -6.39 -12.41 -4.73
CA ARG A 336 -6.97 -13.60 -5.35
C ARG A 336 -7.99 -13.29 -6.43
N ASN A 337 -8.75 -12.22 -6.21
CA ASN A 337 -9.81 -11.76 -7.11
C ASN A 337 -9.74 -10.26 -7.28
N VAL A 338 -10.59 -9.74 -8.17
CA VAL A 338 -10.90 -8.31 -8.18
C VAL A 338 -11.69 -8.00 -6.92
N PRO A 339 -11.21 -7.08 -6.07
CA PRO A 339 -11.92 -6.74 -4.86
C PRO A 339 -13.35 -6.27 -5.16
N TRP A 340 -14.31 -6.86 -4.47
CA TRP A 340 -15.68 -6.37 -4.53
C TRP A 340 -15.76 -4.99 -3.92
N HIS A 341 -16.44 -4.09 -4.59
CA HIS A 341 -16.50 -2.70 -4.15
C HIS A 341 -17.03 -2.52 -2.72
N ILE A 342 -18.04 -3.31 -2.33
CA ILE A 342 -18.56 -3.29 -0.99
C ILE A 342 -17.49 -3.64 0.06
N TYR A 343 -16.60 -4.56 -0.24
CA TYR A 343 -15.51 -4.93 0.68
C TYR A 343 -14.46 -3.81 0.81
N ASN A 344 -14.21 -3.04 -0.26
CA ASN A 344 -13.37 -1.85 -0.15
C ASN A 344 -13.98 -0.83 0.83
N ILE A 345 -15.28 -0.58 0.72
CA ILE A 345 -15.99 0.36 1.58
C ILE A 345 -15.98 -0.14 3.04
N GLU A 346 -16.34 -1.39 3.27
CA GLU A 346 -16.30 -2.01 4.61
C GLU A 346 -14.89 -1.95 5.22
N ALA A 347 -13.85 -2.21 4.43
CA ALA A 347 -12.48 -2.16 4.91
C ALA A 347 -12.05 -0.73 5.30
N ILE A 348 -12.46 0.28 4.55
CA ILE A 348 -12.20 1.70 4.87
C ILE A 348 -12.94 2.09 6.15
N ASP A 349 -14.23 1.76 6.25
CA ASP A 349 -15.04 2.08 7.41
C ASP A 349 -14.50 1.38 8.67
N ASN A 350 -14.14 0.10 8.58
CA ASN A 350 -13.51 -0.65 9.67
C ASN A 350 -12.18 0.01 10.11
N ALA A 351 -11.35 0.41 9.16
CA ALA A 351 -10.09 1.08 9.46
C ALA A 351 -10.33 2.42 10.17
N LYS A 352 -11.23 3.23 9.63
CA LYS A 352 -11.58 4.53 10.21
C LYS A 352 -12.13 4.38 11.63
N GLN A 353 -13.10 3.50 11.83
CA GLN A 353 -13.70 3.25 13.13
C GLN A 353 -12.68 2.73 14.16
N THR A 354 -11.85 1.79 13.74
CA THR A 354 -10.81 1.22 14.62
C THR A 354 -9.78 2.28 15.01
N LEU A 355 -9.28 3.06 14.04
CA LEU A 355 -8.26 4.09 14.30
C LEU A 355 -8.79 5.22 15.17
N ILE A 356 -10.07 5.62 15.00
CA ILE A 356 -10.74 6.56 15.88
C ILE A 356 -10.86 5.96 17.30
N GLY A 357 -11.31 4.70 17.39
CA GLY A 357 -11.44 4.00 18.68
C GLY A 357 -10.12 3.75 19.41
N LEU A 358 -8.99 3.77 18.69
CA LEU A 358 -7.64 3.67 19.24
C LEU A 358 -6.94 5.03 19.38
N ASP A 359 -7.65 6.13 19.17
CA ASP A 359 -7.05 7.44 19.36
C ASP A 359 -6.74 7.68 20.84
N GLY A 360 -5.63 8.38 21.13
CA GLY A 360 -5.12 8.51 22.48
C GLY A 360 -4.46 7.26 23.07
N LEU A 361 -4.44 6.11 22.39
CA LEU A 361 -3.86 4.89 22.93
C LEU A 361 -2.40 5.09 23.40
N MET A 362 -1.59 5.79 22.62
CA MET A 362 -0.17 6.02 22.93
C MET A 362 0.08 6.98 24.07
N GLU A 363 -0.95 7.69 24.54
CA GLU A 363 -0.89 8.50 25.76
C GLU A 363 -1.09 7.65 27.01
N MET A 364 -1.73 6.49 26.87
CA MET A 364 -2.09 5.58 27.97
C MET A 364 -1.24 4.32 28.04
N VAL A 365 -0.60 3.94 26.92
CA VAL A 365 0.12 2.66 26.79
C VAL A 365 1.50 2.90 26.21
N GLU A 366 2.51 2.30 26.83
CA GLU A 366 3.87 2.30 26.34
C GLU A 366 4.31 0.85 26.05
N LEU A 367 5.01 0.65 24.95
CA LEU A 367 5.65 -0.64 24.67
C LEU A 367 6.78 -0.87 25.67
N LYS A 368 6.82 -2.07 26.26
CA LYS A 368 7.89 -2.45 27.20
C LYS A 368 9.26 -2.26 26.57
N LYS A 369 10.16 -1.68 27.35
CA LYS A 369 11.57 -1.44 26.95
C LYS A 369 12.47 -2.65 27.16
N ASP A 370 11.95 -3.71 27.75
CA ASP A 370 12.64 -4.96 28.07
C ASP A 370 11.72 -6.16 27.86
N GLY A 371 12.23 -7.35 28.11
CA GLY A 371 11.48 -8.59 28.02
C GLY A 371 11.22 -9.08 26.60
N PRO A 372 10.26 -10.01 26.42
CA PRO A 372 10.11 -10.79 25.18
C PRO A 372 9.98 -9.95 23.91
N LEU A 373 9.26 -8.81 23.98
CA LEU A 373 9.09 -7.93 22.81
C LEU A 373 10.45 -7.43 22.29
N ARG A 374 11.30 -6.94 23.18
CA ARG A 374 12.61 -6.38 22.81
C ARG A 374 13.63 -7.46 22.48
N GLU A 375 13.56 -8.60 23.13
CA GLU A 375 14.39 -9.77 22.84
C GLU A 375 14.11 -10.30 21.42
N MET A 376 12.83 -10.49 21.07
CA MET A 376 12.43 -10.95 19.74
C MET A 376 12.78 -9.91 18.66
N ALA A 377 12.53 -8.63 18.90
CA ALA A 377 12.89 -7.57 17.95
C ALA A 377 14.41 -7.47 17.74
N ARG A 378 15.19 -7.65 18.80
CA ARG A 378 16.65 -7.71 18.71
C ARG A 378 17.12 -8.92 17.91
N GLU A 379 16.60 -10.11 18.21
CA GLU A 379 16.92 -11.33 17.45
C GLU A 379 16.65 -11.16 15.95
N LEU A 380 15.50 -10.61 15.59
CA LEU A 380 15.16 -10.35 14.18
C LEU A 380 16.17 -9.41 13.52
N LYS A 381 16.60 -8.36 14.21
CA LYS A 381 17.60 -7.42 13.70
C LYS A 381 18.97 -8.06 13.54
N GLU A 382 19.42 -8.83 14.51
CA GLU A 382 20.69 -9.55 14.48
C GLU A 382 20.72 -10.55 13.32
N ARG A 383 19.65 -11.33 13.14
CA ARG A 383 19.52 -12.27 12.01
C ARG A 383 19.47 -11.57 10.66
N ALA A 384 18.82 -10.41 10.56
CA ALA A 384 18.83 -9.62 9.35
C ALA A 384 20.24 -9.10 9.03
N CYS A 385 21.01 -8.66 10.03
CA CYS A 385 22.41 -8.25 9.84
C CYS A 385 23.27 -9.40 9.34
N LEU A 386 23.19 -10.57 9.99
CA LEU A 386 23.93 -11.76 9.55
C LEU A 386 23.57 -12.16 8.12
N PHE A 387 22.30 -12.10 7.78
CA PHE A 387 21.85 -12.40 6.42
C PHE A 387 22.38 -11.39 5.38
N MET A 388 22.49 -10.12 5.76
CA MET A 388 23.15 -9.12 4.90
C MET A 388 24.64 -9.37 4.72
N GLU A 389 25.33 -9.83 5.78
CA GLU A 389 26.75 -10.23 5.72
C GLU A 389 26.93 -11.41 4.76
N GLU A 390 26.09 -12.43 4.85
CA GLU A 390 26.09 -13.57 3.94
C GLU A 390 25.87 -13.15 2.46
N ILE A 391 24.96 -12.19 2.22
CA ILE A 391 24.75 -11.62 0.88
C ILE A 391 26.04 -10.95 0.37
N VAL A 392 26.78 -10.24 1.23
CA VAL A 392 28.05 -9.62 0.85
C VAL A 392 29.11 -10.68 0.57
N GLU A 393 29.21 -11.74 1.38
CA GLU A 393 30.18 -12.82 1.22
C GLU A 393 30.02 -13.56 -0.10
N VAL A 394 28.78 -13.80 -0.56
CA VAL A 394 28.56 -14.45 -1.86
C VAL A 394 28.72 -13.49 -3.05
N GLY A 395 29.10 -12.25 -2.82
CA GLY A 395 29.38 -11.27 -3.86
C GLY A 395 28.20 -10.36 -4.22
N GLY A 396 27.22 -10.23 -3.34
CA GLY A 396 26.12 -9.29 -3.44
C GLY A 396 24.75 -9.88 -3.79
N TYR A 397 23.77 -8.99 -3.90
CA TYR A 397 22.36 -9.37 -4.04
C TYR A 397 22.07 -10.30 -5.23
N PHE A 398 22.67 -10.04 -6.39
CA PHE A 398 22.41 -10.85 -7.59
C PHE A 398 22.90 -12.29 -7.44
N ASN A 399 24.07 -12.47 -6.83
CA ASN A 399 24.58 -13.80 -6.54
C ASN A 399 23.73 -14.52 -5.47
N ALA A 400 23.31 -13.78 -4.43
CA ALA A 400 22.43 -14.33 -3.41
C ALA A 400 21.08 -14.81 -3.97
N VAL A 401 20.50 -14.07 -4.93
CA VAL A 401 19.30 -14.51 -5.65
C VAL A 401 19.58 -15.79 -6.44
N GLN A 402 20.71 -15.85 -7.14
CA GLN A 402 21.11 -17.00 -7.95
C GLN A 402 21.35 -18.24 -7.09
N GLU A 403 21.96 -18.06 -5.91
CA GLU A 403 22.20 -19.14 -4.95
C GLU A 403 20.94 -19.55 -4.16
N GLY A 404 19.81 -18.88 -4.39
CA GLY A 404 18.54 -19.23 -3.77
C GLY A 404 18.39 -18.80 -2.31
N PHE A 405 19.04 -17.73 -1.89
CA PHE A 405 18.97 -17.17 -0.53
C PHE A 405 17.58 -16.69 -0.17
N PHE A 406 16.80 -16.26 -1.14
CA PHE A 406 15.45 -15.75 -0.94
C PHE A 406 14.40 -16.82 -1.21
N VAL A 407 13.27 -16.72 -0.54
CA VAL A 407 12.16 -17.65 -0.73
C VAL A 407 11.71 -17.66 -2.18
N ASP A 408 11.78 -18.82 -2.79
CA ASP A 408 11.26 -19.04 -4.14
C ASP A 408 9.72 -19.14 -4.10
N SER A 409 9.06 -18.12 -4.60
CA SER A 409 7.61 -18.08 -4.65
C SER A 409 6.99 -19.15 -5.57
N ALA A 410 7.77 -19.71 -6.49
CA ALA A 410 7.32 -20.81 -7.35
C ALA A 410 7.05 -22.11 -6.59
N LYS A 411 7.67 -22.27 -5.42
CA LYS A 411 7.48 -23.45 -4.55
C LYS A 411 6.21 -23.41 -3.70
N TYR A 412 5.41 -22.36 -3.81
CA TYR A 412 4.18 -22.21 -3.06
C TYR A 412 2.96 -22.43 -3.97
N PRO A 413 2.43 -23.66 -4.05
CA PRO A 413 1.34 -24.00 -4.97
C PRO A 413 0.05 -23.22 -4.70
N GLU A 414 -0.15 -22.74 -3.48
CA GLU A 414 -1.31 -21.93 -3.12
C GLU A 414 -1.33 -20.57 -3.81
N ARG A 415 -0.23 -20.12 -4.35
CA ARG A 415 -0.15 -18.89 -5.14
C ARG A 415 -0.83 -18.98 -6.50
N ASN A 416 -1.26 -20.14 -6.90
CA ASN A 416 -2.07 -20.27 -8.10
C ASN A 416 -3.31 -19.37 -8.08
N GLY A 417 -3.81 -19.06 -6.87
CA GLY A 417 -4.88 -18.10 -6.66
C GLY A 417 -4.49 -16.63 -6.91
N ASP A 418 -3.20 -16.32 -6.86
CA ASP A 418 -2.67 -14.96 -7.08
C ASP A 418 -2.44 -14.66 -8.58
N GLY A 419 -2.73 -15.59 -9.45
CA GLY A 419 -2.63 -15.39 -10.89
C GLY A 419 -1.28 -15.72 -11.51
N ILE A 420 -0.32 -16.22 -10.73
CA ILE A 420 1.01 -16.55 -11.25
C ILE A 420 1.37 -17.97 -10.88
N ALA A 421 1.36 -18.83 -11.89
CA ALA A 421 1.92 -20.16 -11.83
C ALA A 421 3.33 -20.10 -12.45
N ARG A 422 4.35 -20.12 -11.62
CA ARG A 422 5.71 -20.21 -12.11
C ARG A 422 6.02 -21.62 -12.56
N LYS A 423 6.56 -21.75 -13.73
CA LYS A 423 7.00 -23.02 -14.30
C LYS A 423 8.49 -23.28 -14.08
N ILE A 424 9.21 -22.33 -13.54
CA ILE A 424 10.66 -22.30 -13.49
C ILE A 424 11.13 -22.24 -12.06
N GLU A 425 12.00 -23.13 -11.67
CA GLU A 425 12.68 -23.09 -10.38
C GLU A 425 13.77 -22.01 -10.38
N GLY A 426 13.75 -21.16 -9.36
CA GLY A 426 14.71 -20.08 -9.18
C GLY A 426 14.32 -18.76 -9.84
N GLY A 427 15.05 -17.71 -9.54
CA GLY A 427 14.87 -16.39 -10.15
C GLY A 427 15.31 -16.39 -11.61
N GLY A 428 14.73 -15.50 -12.42
CA GLY A 428 14.96 -15.39 -13.86
C GLY A 428 16.42 -15.32 -14.34
N LEU A 429 17.35 -15.13 -13.41
CA LEU A 429 18.78 -15.14 -13.71
C LEU A 429 19.29 -16.48 -14.25
N ARG A 430 18.74 -17.60 -13.81
CA ARG A 430 19.15 -18.94 -14.28
C ARG A 430 18.79 -19.22 -15.73
N LEU A 431 17.87 -18.44 -16.30
CA LEU A 431 17.41 -18.61 -17.66
C LEU A 431 18.15 -17.74 -18.68
N HIS A 432 18.85 -16.73 -18.20
CA HIS A 432 19.43 -15.68 -19.04
C HIS A 432 20.96 -15.63 -18.99
N LEU A 433 21.58 -16.55 -18.23
CA LEU A 433 23.02 -16.81 -18.21
C LEU A 433 23.33 -18.14 -18.89
#